data_27a95d815d9feae03827cbd1a1897c7a
#
_entry.id   27a95d815d9feae03827cbd1a1897c7a
#
_cell.length_a   1.000
_cell.length_b   1.000
_cell.length_c   1.000
_cell.angle_alpha   90.00
_cell.angle_beta   90.00
_cell.angle_gamma   90.00
#
_symmetry.space_group_name_H-M   'P 1'
#
loop_
_entity.id
_entity.type
_entity.pdbx_description
1 polymer ?
#
loop_
_entity_poly.entity_id
_entity_poly.type
_entity_poly.pdbx_seq_one_letter_code
_entity_poly.pdbx_strand_id
1 'polypeptide(L)'
;MNLNKCERCGCFFTSKNLVCPNCQAKDENDINQLTNFLNEADNEVTVEGLADATGVSLKNVNRFLKDKNLYNAFTNLGLNSGNNNNINISL
;
A
#
# COMPACT_ATOMS: atom_id res chain seq x y z
N MET A 1 13.98 -9.73 -23.12
CA MET A 1 13.10 -8.63 -22.73
C MET A 1 11.91 -9.19 -21.98
N ASN A 2 11.65 -8.67 -20.80
CA ASN A 2 10.57 -9.17 -19.95
C ASN A 2 9.37 -8.24 -20.05
N LEU A 3 8.23 -8.85 -20.35
CA LEU A 3 6.96 -8.12 -20.41
C LEU A 3 6.20 -8.40 -19.12
N ASN A 4 5.91 -7.36 -18.38
CA ASN A 4 5.19 -7.46 -17.11
C ASN A 4 3.79 -6.91 -17.25
N LYS A 5 2.87 -7.45 -16.47
CA LYS A 5 1.52 -6.94 -16.41
C LYS A 5 1.40 -5.99 -15.24
N CYS A 6 0.88 -4.79 -15.49
CA CYS A 6 0.68 -3.81 -14.44
C CYS A 6 -0.32 -4.34 -13.42
N GLU A 7 0.06 -4.34 -12.14
CA GLU A 7 -0.81 -4.85 -11.09
C GLU A 7 -1.96 -3.90 -10.78
N ARG A 8 -1.90 -2.68 -11.31
CA ARG A 8 -2.97 -1.70 -11.04
C ARG A 8 -3.97 -1.60 -12.18
N CYS A 9 -3.50 -1.44 -13.42
CA CYS A 9 -4.40 -1.24 -14.56
C CYS A 9 -4.48 -2.42 -15.51
N GLY A 10 -3.56 -3.39 -15.39
CA GLY A 10 -3.60 -4.59 -16.19
C GLY A 10 -2.90 -4.50 -17.54
N CYS A 11 -2.37 -3.34 -17.91
CA CYS A 11 -1.68 -3.24 -19.19
C CYS A 11 -0.28 -3.86 -19.09
N PHE A 12 0.27 -4.24 -20.24
CA PHE A 12 1.61 -4.82 -20.28
C PHE A 12 2.64 -3.73 -20.51
N PHE A 13 3.81 -3.88 -19.92
CA PHE A 13 4.89 -2.92 -20.03
C PHE A 13 6.23 -3.61 -19.78
N THR A 14 7.31 -2.96 -20.17
CA THR A 14 8.65 -3.51 -20.00
C THR A 14 9.40 -2.71 -18.93
N SER A 15 9.41 -3.24 -17.73
CA SER A 15 10.06 -2.59 -16.60
C SER A 15 10.18 -3.59 -15.46
N LYS A 16 11.02 -3.29 -14.49
CA LYS A 16 11.14 -4.11 -13.28
C LYS A 16 10.08 -3.78 -12.25
N ASN A 17 9.31 -2.73 -12.47
CA ASN A 17 8.30 -2.28 -11.51
C ASN A 17 7.05 -3.13 -11.59
N LEU A 18 6.25 -3.09 -10.53
CA LEU A 18 4.99 -3.83 -10.47
C LEU A 18 3.87 -3.12 -11.24
N VAL A 19 4.01 -1.83 -11.47
CA VAL A 19 3.00 -1.04 -12.18
C VAL A 19 3.66 -0.26 -13.30
N CYS A 20 2.87 0.05 -14.32
CA CYS A 20 3.35 0.81 -15.47
C CYS A 20 3.65 2.26 -15.07
N PRO A 21 4.39 3.01 -15.92
CA PRO A 21 4.76 4.39 -15.56
C PRO A 21 3.57 5.29 -15.26
N ASN A 22 2.45 5.10 -15.96
CA ASN A 22 1.26 5.91 -15.68
C ASN A 22 0.70 5.64 -14.28
N CYS A 23 0.72 4.38 -13.88
CA CYS A 23 0.22 4.00 -12.56
C CYS A 23 1.17 4.35 -11.44
N GLN A 24 2.48 4.50 -11.75
CA GLN A 24 3.43 4.91 -10.73
C GLN A 24 3.06 6.27 -10.14
N ALA A 25 2.67 7.22 -10.99
CA ALA A 25 2.25 8.53 -10.51
C ALA A 25 1.00 8.41 -9.64
N LYS A 26 0.07 7.54 -10.02
CA LYS A 26 -1.13 7.31 -9.22
C LYS A 26 -0.79 6.67 -7.89
N ASP A 27 0.14 5.71 -7.89
CA ASP A 27 0.59 5.06 -6.66
C ASP A 27 1.22 6.07 -5.71
N GLU A 28 2.08 6.96 -6.24
CA GLU A 28 2.72 7.98 -5.40
C GLU A 28 1.68 8.88 -4.76
N ASN A 29 0.67 9.27 -5.53
CA ASN A 29 -0.40 10.09 -4.99
C ASN A 29 -1.17 9.37 -3.89
N ASP A 30 -1.48 8.09 -4.13
CA ASP A 30 -2.18 7.27 -3.14
C ASP A 30 -1.35 7.13 -1.87
N ILE A 31 -0.06 6.85 -2.03
CA ILE A 31 0.84 6.68 -0.88
C ILE A 31 0.90 7.97 -0.07
N ASN A 32 0.95 9.12 -0.73
CA ASN A 32 0.95 10.39 -0.04
C ASN A 32 -0.35 10.60 0.74
N GLN A 33 -1.49 10.24 0.17
CA GLN A 33 -2.77 10.34 0.87
C GLN A 33 -2.80 9.44 2.09
N LEU A 34 -2.31 8.21 1.95
CA LEU A 34 -2.27 7.27 3.07
C LEU A 34 -1.36 7.80 4.18
N THR A 35 -0.19 8.31 3.81
CA THR A 35 0.77 8.85 4.76
C THR A 35 0.18 10.05 5.51
N ASN A 36 -0.44 10.96 4.78
CA ASN A 36 -1.03 12.14 5.40
C ASN A 36 -2.13 11.76 6.37
N PHE A 37 -2.98 10.82 5.97
CA PHE A 37 -4.07 10.39 6.85
C PHE A 37 -3.52 9.78 8.14
N LEU A 38 -2.50 8.92 8.02
CA LEU A 38 -1.91 8.28 9.20
C LEU A 38 -1.23 9.31 10.11
N ASN A 39 -0.58 10.30 9.52
CA ASN A 39 0.05 11.37 10.31
C ASN A 39 -0.96 12.17 11.12
N GLU A 40 -2.18 12.32 10.61
CA GLU A 40 -3.20 13.11 11.26
C GLU A 40 -4.10 12.28 12.17
N ALA A 41 -4.03 10.96 12.09
CA ALA A 41 -4.89 10.10 12.89
C ALA A 41 -4.41 10.07 14.34
N ASP A 42 -5.36 10.16 15.27
CA ASP A 42 -5.04 10.13 16.70
C ASP A 42 -4.94 8.71 17.25
N ASN A 43 -5.55 7.75 16.57
CA ASN A 43 -5.64 6.37 17.03
C ASN A 43 -5.09 5.43 15.97
N GLU A 44 -4.87 4.19 16.38
CA GLU A 44 -4.49 3.17 15.40
C GLU A 44 -5.52 3.05 14.30
N VAL A 45 -5.04 2.83 13.09
CA VAL A 45 -5.89 2.71 11.90
C VAL A 45 -5.71 1.30 11.32
N THR A 46 -6.82 0.62 11.08
CA THR A 46 -6.76 -0.68 10.41
C THR A 46 -6.56 -0.49 8.92
N VAL A 47 -6.11 -1.57 8.25
CA VAL A 47 -5.90 -1.53 6.80
C VAL A 47 -7.21 -1.17 6.09
N GLU A 48 -8.29 -1.79 6.51
CA GLU A 48 -9.60 -1.54 5.90
C GLU A 48 -10.09 -0.12 6.18
N GLY A 49 -9.90 0.34 7.41
CA GLY A 49 -10.26 1.72 7.75
C GLY A 49 -9.47 2.74 6.98
N LEU A 50 -8.18 2.47 6.77
CA LEU A 50 -7.33 3.34 5.99
C LEU A 50 -7.81 3.44 4.55
N ALA A 51 -8.13 2.32 3.94
CA ALA A 51 -8.65 2.29 2.57
C ALA A 51 -9.96 3.06 2.47
N ASP A 52 -10.87 2.81 3.42
CA ASP A 52 -12.17 3.48 3.44
C ASP A 52 -12.03 4.99 3.58
N ALA A 53 -11.20 5.43 4.52
CA ALA A 53 -11.08 6.84 4.85
C ALA A 53 -10.43 7.65 3.72
N THR A 54 -9.49 7.03 3.01
CA THR A 54 -8.74 7.73 1.97
C THR A 54 -9.31 7.56 0.57
N GLY A 55 -10.18 6.55 0.39
CA GLY A 55 -10.71 6.25 -0.94
C GLY A 55 -9.77 5.41 -1.79
N VAL A 56 -8.61 5.04 -1.26
CA VAL A 56 -7.68 4.15 -1.96
C VAL A 56 -8.23 2.73 -1.85
N SER A 57 -8.24 1.98 -2.95
CA SER A 57 -8.81 0.63 -2.92
C SER A 57 -8.00 -0.28 -1.99
N LEU A 58 -8.69 -1.19 -1.34
CA LEU A 58 -8.05 -2.16 -0.45
C LEU A 58 -7.00 -2.99 -1.20
N LYS A 59 -7.27 -3.30 -2.46
CA LYS A 59 -6.33 -4.03 -3.29
C LYS A 59 -5.00 -3.28 -3.41
N ASN A 60 -5.06 -1.97 -3.64
CA ASN A 60 -3.86 -1.15 -3.77
C ASN A 60 -3.15 -0.99 -2.43
N VAL A 61 -3.90 -0.80 -1.35
CA VAL A 61 -3.30 -0.71 -0.02
C VAL A 61 -2.53 -1.99 0.29
N ASN A 62 -3.15 -3.15 0.05
CA ASN A 62 -2.48 -4.42 0.30
C ASN A 62 -1.25 -4.59 -0.56
N ARG A 63 -1.30 -4.13 -1.80
CA ARG A 63 -0.14 -4.19 -2.69
C ARG A 63 1.01 -3.34 -2.17
N PHE A 64 0.71 -2.14 -1.67
CA PHE A 64 1.73 -1.27 -1.07
C PHE A 64 2.37 -1.95 0.15
N LEU A 65 1.57 -2.66 0.93
CA LEU A 65 2.08 -3.29 2.15
C LEU A 65 2.98 -4.50 1.86
N LYS A 66 3.02 -4.98 0.62
CA LYS A 66 3.98 -6.00 0.24
C LYS A 66 5.39 -5.44 0.13
N ASP A 67 5.52 -4.13 -0.06
CA ASP A 67 6.81 -3.46 -0.06
C ASP A 67 7.23 -3.28 1.40
N LYS A 68 8.35 -3.88 1.76
CA LYS A 68 8.81 -3.87 3.14
C LYS A 68 9.04 -2.46 3.66
N ASN A 69 9.57 -1.58 2.82
CA ASN A 69 9.84 -0.20 3.22
C ASN A 69 8.54 0.55 3.49
N LEU A 70 7.55 0.38 2.63
CA LEU A 70 6.26 1.02 2.83
C LEU A 70 5.54 0.45 4.04
N TYR A 71 5.61 -0.87 4.20
CA TYR A 71 4.99 -1.52 5.35
C TYR A 71 5.54 -0.94 6.65
N ASN A 72 6.87 -0.84 6.74
CA ASN A 72 7.51 -0.31 7.94
C ASN A 72 7.15 1.15 8.17
N ALA A 73 7.12 1.95 7.10
CA ALA A 73 6.77 3.36 7.22
C ALA A 73 5.35 3.53 7.74
N PHE A 74 4.41 2.78 7.18
CA PHE A 74 3.00 2.89 7.59
C PHE A 74 2.78 2.40 9.02
N THR A 75 3.41 1.29 9.40
CA THR A 75 3.23 0.78 10.76
C THR A 75 3.87 1.71 11.78
N ASN A 76 4.95 2.37 11.43
CA ASN A 76 5.55 3.37 12.30
C ASN A 76 4.65 4.58 12.49
N LEU A 77 3.77 4.85 11.53
CA LEU A 77 2.82 5.95 11.61
C LEU A 77 1.53 5.57 12.32
N GLY A 78 1.38 4.30 12.72
CA GLY A 78 0.20 3.88 13.46
C GLY A 78 -0.73 2.93 12.73
N LEU A 79 -0.32 2.42 11.57
CA LEU A 79 -1.13 1.44 10.87
C LEU A 79 -1.09 0.11 11.60
N ASN A 80 -2.26 -0.43 11.89
CA ASN A 80 -2.39 -1.78 12.45
C ASN A 80 -2.68 -2.72 11.29
N SER A 81 -1.70 -3.53 10.93
CA SER A 81 -1.84 -4.43 9.79
C SER A 81 -2.78 -5.60 10.07
N GLY A 82 -3.12 -5.82 11.34
CA GLY A 82 -4.12 -6.83 11.69
C GLY A 82 -3.62 -8.25 11.66
N ASN A 83 -2.49 -8.45 11.15
CA ASN A 83 -1.96 -9.79 11.00
C ASN A 83 -0.92 -10.11 12.03
N ASN A 84 -1.19 -9.95 12.11
CA ASN A 84 -0.35 -10.20 12.65
C ASN A 84 -0.31 -10.76 13.62
N ASN A 85 -0.85 -10.79 13.65
CA ASN A 85 -0.84 -11.22 14.27
C ASN A 85 -0.43 -12.15 14.45
N ASN A 86 -0.60 -12.11 13.99
CA ASN A 86 -0.08 -12.83 13.94
C ASN A 86 0.72 -13.26 14.03
N ILE A 87 0.79 -13.12 13.83
CA ILE A 87 1.60 -13.40 13.67
C ILE A 87 2.13 -13.77 14.27
N ASN A 88 1.83 -13.71 14.40
CA ASN A 88 2.42 -13.93 14.82
C ASN A 88 2.93 -14.46 15.20
N ILE A 89 2.65 -14.53 15.33
CA ILE A 89 3.24 -14.88 15.48
C ILE A 89 3.91 -15.44 15.66
N SER A 90 3.75 -15.49 15.66
CA SER A 90 4.55 -15.84 15.64
C SER A 90 5.12 -16.17 15.72
N LEU A 91 4.98 -16.18 15.95
CA LEU A 91 5.64 -16.34 15.81
C LEU A 91 6.01 -16.63 15.87
#